data_e0feae1a4151cde6e5921c9287c207ee
#
_entry.id   e0feae1a4151cde6e5921c9287c207ee
#
_cell.length_a   1.000
_cell.length_b   1.000
_cell.length_c   1.000
_cell.angle_alpha   90.00
_cell.angle_beta   90.00
_cell.angle_gamma   90.00
#
_symmetry.space_group_name_H-M   'P 1'
#
loop_
_entity.id
_entity.type
_entity.pdbx_description
1 polymer ?
#
loop_
_entity_poly.entity_id
_entity_poly.type
_entity_poly.pdbx_seq_one_letter_code
_entity_poly.pdbx_strand_id
1 'polypeptide(L)'
;MEEALCVTDVLNFYMLFAGPVPPNPSELLGNSKFQRMIKESRDVFDVIIIDTPPVGSVVDSTVVAKNCDGAVLVVSSGKISYRFAQKVKEQLDKAGCRILGCVLNKVNMSKGGKYGHYGKYYGKYYGNYSNNNEL
;
A
#
# COMPACT_ATOMS: atom_id res chain seq x y z
N MET A 1 13.79 -9.52 -14.92
CA MET A 1 12.81 -9.48 -13.80
C MET A 1 12.66 -10.86 -13.15
N GLU A 2 12.56 -11.92 -13.90
CA GLU A 2 12.37 -13.29 -13.38
C GLU A 2 13.40 -13.72 -12.33
N GLU A 3 14.68 -13.40 -12.52
CA GLU A 3 15.76 -13.73 -11.57
C GLU A 3 15.67 -13.02 -10.21
N ALA A 4 14.90 -11.93 -10.12
CA ALA A 4 14.75 -11.14 -8.91
C ALA A 4 13.42 -11.40 -8.17
N LEU A 5 12.50 -12.14 -8.79
CA LEU A 5 11.24 -12.52 -8.18
C LEU A 5 11.42 -13.69 -7.21
N CYS A 6 11.03 -13.48 -5.97
CA CYS A 6 11.01 -14.50 -4.95
C CYS A 6 9.64 -15.19 -4.93
N VAL A 7 9.63 -16.50 -5.10
CA VAL A 7 8.44 -17.33 -4.89
C VAL A 7 8.18 -17.42 -3.38
N THR A 8 6.92 -17.36 -3.00
CA THR A 8 6.50 -17.50 -1.58
C THR A 8 5.73 -18.81 -1.39
N ASP A 9 5.49 -19.17 -0.13
CA ASP A 9 4.67 -20.35 0.22
C ASP A 9 3.16 -20.14 -0.09
N VAL A 10 2.77 -18.93 -0.49
CA VAL A 10 1.39 -18.59 -0.87
C VAL A 10 1.26 -18.74 -2.38
N LEU A 11 0.28 -19.54 -2.81
CA LEU A 11 0.03 -19.80 -4.22
C LEU A 11 -0.23 -18.49 -4.99
N ASN A 12 0.43 -18.33 -6.13
CA ASN A 12 0.34 -17.15 -7.02
C ASN A 12 0.74 -15.83 -6.35
N PHE A 13 1.52 -15.88 -5.27
CA PHE A 13 2.05 -14.71 -4.61
C PHE A 13 3.58 -14.66 -4.74
N TYR A 14 4.06 -13.58 -5.34
CA TYR A 14 5.47 -13.32 -5.61
C TYR A 14 5.91 -12.05 -4.91
N MET A 15 7.16 -11.96 -4.55
CA MET A 15 7.75 -10.77 -3.92
C MET A 15 8.99 -10.32 -4.69
N LEU A 16 9.10 -9.02 -4.89
CA LEU A 16 10.31 -8.35 -5.35
C LEU A 16 10.82 -7.44 -4.25
N PHE A 17 11.98 -7.77 -3.69
CA PHE A 17 12.58 -6.98 -2.62
C PHE A 17 13.36 -5.79 -3.17
N ALA A 18 13.39 -4.69 -2.40
CA ALA A 18 14.01 -3.41 -2.79
C ALA A 18 15.54 -3.50 -2.79
N GLY A 19 16.26 -4.39 -2.47
CA GLY A 19 17.72 -4.44 -2.47
C GLY A 19 18.38 -3.26 -1.72
N PRO A 20 19.67 -3.01 -1.94
CA PRO A 20 20.41 -1.89 -1.33
C PRO A 20 19.86 -0.53 -1.77
N VAL A 21 19.81 0.42 -0.85
CA VAL A 21 19.34 1.78 -1.13
C VAL A 21 20.37 2.50 -2.01
N PRO A 22 20.01 2.93 -3.22
CA PRO A 22 20.90 3.69 -4.10
C PRO A 22 21.02 5.16 -3.64
N PRO A 23 22.04 5.90 -4.07
CA PRO A 23 22.23 7.30 -3.71
C PRO A 23 21.16 8.24 -4.30
N ASN A 24 20.48 7.84 -5.39
CA ASN A 24 19.49 8.63 -6.11
C ASN A 24 18.21 7.84 -6.43
N PRO A 25 17.44 7.42 -5.43
CA PRO A 25 16.27 6.55 -5.62
C PRO A 25 15.19 7.19 -6.50
N SER A 26 14.87 8.47 -6.31
CA SER A 26 13.84 9.18 -7.09
C SER A 26 14.13 9.20 -8.59
N GLU A 27 15.39 9.35 -8.97
CA GLU A 27 15.82 9.34 -10.38
C GLU A 27 15.65 7.96 -10.99
N LEU A 28 16.00 6.91 -10.26
CA LEU A 28 15.82 5.52 -10.70
C LEU A 28 14.34 5.15 -10.86
N LEU A 29 13.49 5.55 -9.93
CA LEU A 29 12.06 5.34 -9.99
C LEU A 29 11.38 6.16 -11.09
N GLY A 30 11.96 7.31 -11.47
CA GLY A 30 11.47 8.17 -12.54
C GLY A 30 11.92 7.76 -13.94
N ASN A 31 12.86 6.83 -14.08
CA ASN A 31 13.43 6.50 -15.38
C ASN A 31 12.58 5.51 -16.21
N SER A 32 12.88 5.43 -17.50
CA SER A 32 12.16 4.57 -18.44
C SER A 32 12.30 3.07 -18.14
N LYS A 33 13.34 2.64 -17.44
CA LYS A 33 13.53 1.22 -17.06
C LYS A 33 12.49 0.80 -16.02
N PHE A 34 12.23 1.64 -15.02
CA PHE A 34 11.20 1.38 -14.02
C PHE A 34 9.81 1.35 -14.69
N GLN A 35 9.50 2.33 -15.53
CA GLN A 35 8.23 2.38 -16.27
C GLN A 35 8.01 1.13 -17.12
N ARG A 36 9.06 0.70 -17.83
CA ARG A 36 9.00 -0.52 -18.64
C ARG A 36 8.79 -1.76 -17.78
N MET A 37 9.48 -1.88 -16.64
CA MET A 37 9.30 -2.97 -15.69
C MET A 37 7.85 -3.08 -15.23
N ILE A 38 7.22 -1.96 -14.83
CA ILE A 38 5.82 -1.94 -14.42
C ILE A 38 4.90 -2.35 -15.58
N LYS A 39 5.16 -1.84 -16.78
CA LYS A 39 4.38 -2.21 -17.98
C LYS A 39 4.46 -3.71 -18.28
N GLU A 40 5.66 -4.27 -18.32
CA GLU A 40 5.87 -5.70 -18.56
C GLU A 40 5.25 -6.57 -17.44
N SER A 41 5.28 -6.09 -16.19
CA SER A 41 4.64 -6.79 -15.07
C SER A 41 3.11 -6.89 -15.21
N ARG A 42 2.46 -5.91 -15.85
CA ARG A 42 1.00 -5.93 -16.10
C ARG A 42 0.55 -7.04 -17.04
N ASP A 43 1.44 -7.53 -17.89
CA ASP A 43 1.15 -8.62 -18.81
C ASP A 43 1.22 -10.00 -18.10
N VAL A 44 1.82 -10.04 -16.91
CA VAL A 44 2.08 -11.29 -16.16
C VAL A 44 1.23 -11.41 -14.89
N PHE A 45 0.93 -10.30 -14.21
CA PHE A 45 0.26 -10.27 -12.91
C PHE A 45 -1.09 -9.56 -12.97
N ASP A 46 -2.11 -10.16 -12.36
CA ASP A 46 -3.45 -9.57 -12.23
C ASP A 46 -3.45 -8.36 -11.29
N VAL A 47 -2.61 -8.40 -10.25
CA VAL A 47 -2.48 -7.33 -9.24
C VAL A 47 -1.02 -7.11 -8.91
N ILE A 48 -0.60 -5.84 -8.92
CA ILE A 48 0.74 -5.40 -8.51
C ILE A 48 0.59 -4.41 -7.37
N ILE A 49 1.16 -4.73 -6.21
CA ILE A 49 1.17 -3.84 -5.04
C ILE A 49 2.59 -3.33 -4.84
N ILE A 50 2.76 -2.01 -4.82
CA ILE A 50 4.04 -1.36 -4.57
C ILE A 50 3.99 -0.70 -3.20
N ASP A 51 4.75 -1.24 -2.24
CA ASP A 51 4.95 -0.61 -0.94
C ASP A 51 5.95 0.54 -1.05
N THR A 52 5.61 1.69 -0.48
CA THR A 52 6.39 2.91 -0.60
C THR A 52 6.63 3.56 0.76
N PRO A 53 7.73 4.33 0.91
CA PRO A 53 7.91 5.20 2.06
C PRO A 53 6.74 6.19 2.24
N PRO A 54 6.55 6.77 3.44
CA PRO A 54 5.49 7.74 3.68
C PRO A 54 5.54 8.92 2.72
N VAL A 55 4.43 9.23 2.03
CA VAL A 55 4.32 10.32 1.03
C VAL A 55 4.73 11.68 1.59
N GLY A 56 4.53 11.92 2.89
CA GLY A 56 4.90 13.19 3.54
C GLY A 56 6.40 13.38 3.76
N SER A 57 7.22 12.35 3.55
CA SER A 57 8.66 12.39 3.85
C SER A 57 9.51 12.32 2.59
N VAL A 58 9.01 11.72 1.50
CA VAL A 58 9.83 11.39 0.33
C VAL A 58 9.05 11.59 -0.96
N VAL A 59 9.71 12.18 -1.95
CA VAL A 59 9.16 12.43 -3.30
C VAL A 59 8.91 11.10 -4.05
N ASP A 60 9.61 10.04 -3.68
CA ASP A 60 9.60 8.73 -4.36
C ASP A 60 8.20 8.15 -4.52
N SER A 61 7.36 8.23 -3.47
CA SER A 61 5.99 7.72 -3.51
C SER A 61 5.13 8.39 -4.58
N THR A 62 5.34 9.70 -4.83
CA THR A 62 4.61 10.42 -5.89
C THR A 62 5.13 10.10 -7.29
N VAL A 63 6.42 9.77 -7.40
CA VAL A 63 7.03 9.32 -8.67
C VAL A 63 6.49 7.93 -9.03
N VAL A 64 6.44 7.02 -8.07
CA VAL A 64 5.85 5.67 -8.25
C VAL A 64 4.37 5.76 -8.61
N ALA A 65 3.62 6.61 -7.90
CA ALA A 65 2.18 6.76 -8.08
C ALA A 65 1.76 7.12 -9.52
N LYS A 66 2.60 7.85 -10.26
CA LYS A 66 2.37 8.18 -11.68
C LYS A 66 2.30 6.95 -12.61
N ASN A 67 2.88 5.85 -12.18
CA ASN A 67 2.94 4.60 -12.96
C ASN A 67 1.88 3.57 -12.49
N CYS A 68 1.05 3.93 -11.51
CA CYS A 68 0.03 3.08 -10.91
C CYS A 68 -1.38 3.50 -11.37
N ASP A 69 -2.33 2.56 -11.31
CA ASP A 69 -3.74 2.83 -11.61
C ASP A 69 -4.43 3.59 -10.46
N GLY A 70 -3.83 3.58 -9.28
CA GLY A 70 -4.28 4.30 -8.11
C GLY A 70 -3.47 4.01 -6.86
N ALA A 71 -3.76 4.74 -5.80
CA ALA A 71 -3.12 4.59 -4.51
C ALA A 71 -4.14 4.30 -3.40
N VAL A 72 -3.74 3.46 -2.45
CA VAL A 72 -4.43 3.26 -1.17
C VAL A 72 -3.64 3.97 -0.09
N LEU A 73 -4.27 4.92 0.61
CA LEU A 73 -3.64 5.63 1.72
C LEU A 73 -3.75 4.82 3.00
N VAL A 74 -2.61 4.48 3.60
CA VAL A 74 -2.58 3.82 4.92
C VAL A 74 -2.26 4.87 5.98
N VAL A 75 -3.23 5.15 6.85
CA VAL A 75 -3.16 6.18 7.89
C VAL A 75 -3.11 5.52 9.27
N SER A 76 -2.08 5.83 10.06
CA SER A 76 -1.99 5.36 11.44
C SER A 76 -2.92 6.17 12.36
N SER A 77 -3.86 5.48 13.03
CA SER A 77 -4.81 6.08 13.97
C SER A 77 -4.09 6.83 15.09
N GLY A 78 -4.54 8.05 15.37
CA GLY A 78 -4.01 8.90 16.45
C GLY A 78 -2.61 9.48 16.20
N LYS A 79 -1.95 9.16 15.09
CA LYS A 79 -0.60 9.68 14.78
C LYS A 79 -0.57 10.73 13.68
N ILE A 80 -1.54 10.71 12.79
CA ILE A 80 -1.58 11.58 11.61
C ILE A 80 -2.69 12.62 11.78
N SER A 81 -2.34 13.90 11.64
CA SER A 81 -3.34 14.98 11.68
C SER A 81 -4.14 15.02 10.37
N TYR A 82 -5.37 15.51 10.47
CA TYR A 82 -6.23 15.72 9.30
C TYR A 82 -5.57 16.64 8.24
N ARG A 83 -4.93 17.73 8.69
CA ARG A 83 -4.23 18.65 7.78
C ARG A 83 -3.09 17.98 7.02
N PHE A 84 -2.38 17.05 7.67
CA PHE A 84 -1.31 16.30 7.02
C PHE A 84 -1.88 15.33 5.98
N ALA A 85 -2.95 14.61 6.32
CA ALA A 85 -3.64 13.73 5.38
C ALA A 85 -4.17 14.48 4.15
N GLN A 86 -4.70 15.71 4.32
CA GLN A 86 -5.11 16.56 3.23
C GLN A 86 -3.94 16.93 2.30
N LYS A 87 -2.78 17.32 2.86
CA LYS A 87 -1.58 17.63 2.07
C LYS A 87 -1.11 16.42 1.24
N VAL A 88 -1.14 15.23 1.84
CA VAL A 88 -0.80 14.00 1.12
C VAL A 88 -1.76 13.75 -0.04
N LYS A 89 -3.07 13.93 0.20
CA LYS A 89 -4.08 13.85 -0.86
C LYS A 89 -3.78 14.81 -1.99
N GLU A 90 -3.53 16.09 -1.69
CA GLU A 90 -3.22 17.11 -2.69
C GLU A 90 -1.95 16.78 -3.49
N GLN A 91 -0.93 16.18 -2.87
CA GLN A 91 0.29 15.75 -3.55
C GLN A 91 0.01 14.63 -4.56
N LEU A 92 -0.82 13.66 -4.19
CA LEU A 92 -1.21 12.57 -5.09
C LEU A 92 -2.10 13.07 -6.23
N ASP A 93 -3.06 13.95 -5.94
CA ASP A 93 -3.90 14.59 -6.95
C ASP A 93 -3.06 15.37 -7.98
N LYS A 94 -2.07 16.15 -7.51
CA LYS A 94 -1.12 16.89 -8.37
C LYS A 94 -0.23 15.95 -9.19
N ALA A 95 0.08 14.76 -8.67
CA ALA A 95 0.80 13.73 -9.40
C ALA A 95 -0.06 13.01 -10.46
N GLY A 96 -1.37 13.29 -10.49
CA GLY A 96 -2.32 12.61 -11.36
C GLY A 96 -2.69 11.21 -10.92
N CYS A 97 -2.39 10.83 -9.66
CA CYS A 97 -2.69 9.51 -9.13
C CYS A 97 -4.08 9.47 -8.50
N ARG A 98 -4.92 8.57 -8.97
CA ARG A 98 -6.25 8.33 -8.40
C ARG A 98 -6.14 7.72 -7.00
N ILE A 99 -6.82 8.26 -6.00
CA ILE A 99 -6.93 7.65 -4.68
C ILE A 99 -8.11 6.67 -4.70
N LEU A 100 -7.83 5.38 -4.51
CA LEU A 100 -8.81 4.30 -4.49
C LEU A 100 -9.54 4.23 -3.15
N GLY A 101 -8.84 4.60 -2.07
CA GLY A 101 -9.40 4.56 -0.72
C GLY A 101 -8.37 4.86 0.35
N CYS A 102 -8.83 4.75 1.61
CA CYS A 102 -7.99 4.96 2.78
C CYS A 102 -8.19 3.81 3.78
N VAL A 103 -7.10 3.29 4.31
CA VAL A 103 -7.07 2.29 5.38
C VAL A 103 -6.63 2.95 6.68
N LEU A 104 -7.48 2.92 7.70
CA LEU A 104 -7.12 3.36 9.05
C LEU A 104 -6.46 2.19 9.79
N ASN A 105 -5.14 2.28 9.97
CA ASN A 105 -4.34 1.25 10.62
C ASN A 105 -4.08 1.59 12.11
N LYS A 106 -3.71 0.59 12.90
CA LYS A 106 -3.37 0.71 14.34
C LYS A 106 -4.52 1.30 15.18
N VAL A 107 -5.74 0.97 14.81
CA VAL A 107 -6.92 1.37 15.60
C VAL A 107 -6.96 0.60 16.90
N ASN A 108 -7.06 1.31 18.02
CA ASN A 108 -7.26 0.68 19.32
C ASN A 108 -8.72 0.22 19.44
N MET A 109 -8.94 -1.08 19.41
CA MET A 109 -10.26 -1.73 19.50
C MET A 109 -10.67 -2.04 20.95
N SER A 110 -9.94 -1.58 21.95
CA SER A 110 -10.30 -1.80 23.36
C SER A 110 -11.70 -1.26 23.70
N LYS A 111 -12.42 -1.94 24.61
CA LYS A 111 -13.85 -1.76 24.90
C LYS A 111 -14.29 -0.33 25.32
N GLY A 112 -13.36 0.60 25.53
CA GLY A 112 -13.63 2.00 25.88
C GLY A 112 -13.19 3.03 24.83
N GLY A 113 -12.62 2.60 23.70
CA GLY A 113 -12.16 3.49 22.65
C GLY A 113 -13.30 4.02 21.77
N LYS A 114 -13.07 5.19 21.15
CA LYS A 114 -14.00 5.86 20.23
C LYS A 114 -14.52 4.96 19.09
N TYR A 115 -13.86 3.83 18.83
CA TYR A 115 -14.16 2.82 17.80
C TYR A 115 -14.60 1.45 18.36
N GLY A 116 -14.81 1.32 19.66
CA GLY A 116 -15.20 0.06 20.32
C GLY A 116 -16.53 -0.53 19.79
N HIS A 117 -17.44 0.31 19.30
CA HIS A 117 -18.68 -0.13 18.65
C HIS A 117 -18.42 -0.81 17.29
N TYR A 118 -17.43 -0.34 16.52
CA TYR A 118 -17.07 -0.95 15.23
C TYR A 118 -16.40 -2.31 15.40
N GLY A 119 -15.57 -2.49 16.43
CA GLY A 119 -14.93 -3.76 16.75
C GLY A 119 -15.93 -4.87 17.07
N LYS A 120 -17.05 -4.53 17.72
CA LYS A 120 -18.13 -5.47 18.01
C LYS A 120 -18.88 -5.94 16.74
N TYR A 121 -19.00 -5.06 15.75
CA TYR A 121 -19.64 -5.38 14.47
C TYR A 121 -18.76 -6.30 13.62
N TYR A 122 -17.47 -5.99 13.48
CA TYR A 122 -16.53 -6.78 12.70
C TYR A 122 -16.19 -8.12 13.36
N GLY A 123 -16.04 -8.19 14.67
CA GLY A 123 -15.80 -9.43 15.40
C GLY A 123 -16.94 -10.45 15.24
N LYS A 124 -18.17 -9.98 15.07
CA LYS A 124 -19.33 -10.84 14.83
C LYS A 124 -19.39 -11.39 13.39
N TYR A 125 -18.86 -10.65 12.41
CA TYR A 125 -18.84 -11.08 11.00
C TYR A 125 -17.65 -11.97 10.67
N TYR A 126 -16.48 -11.69 11.21
CA TYR A 126 -15.25 -12.45 10.89
C TYR A 126 -14.96 -13.59 11.87
N GLY A 127 -15.47 -13.54 13.10
CA GLY A 127 -15.35 -14.64 14.07
C GLY A 127 -16.03 -15.93 13.65
N ASN A 128 -17.03 -15.87 12.77
CA ASN A 128 -17.70 -17.05 12.22
C ASN A 128 -16.95 -17.73 11.06
N TYR A 129 -15.96 -17.06 10.44
CA TYR A 129 -15.18 -17.66 9.35
C TYR A 129 -13.99 -18.49 9.85
N SER A 130 -13.49 -18.24 11.06
CA SER A 130 -12.37 -19.01 11.63
C SER A 130 -12.79 -20.38 12.20
N ASN A 131 -14.06 -20.57 12.56
CA ASN A 131 -14.51 -21.83 13.16
C ASN A 131 -14.97 -22.90 12.15
N ASN A 132 -14.95 -22.62 10.84
CA ASN A 132 -15.40 -23.58 9.82
C ASN A 132 -14.26 -24.26 9.04
N ASN A 133 -13.00 -24.06 9.41
CA ASN A 133 -11.85 -24.68 8.74
C ASN A 133 -11.11 -25.71 9.60
N GLU A 134 -11.75 -26.25 10.64
CA GLU A 134 -11.28 -27.45 11.35
C GLU A 134 -12.29 -28.59 11.11
N LEU A 135 -12.17 -29.25 9.98
CA LEU A 135 -12.60 -30.64 9.73
C LEU A 135 -11.75 -31.22 8.60
#